data_a4048af0732d7de6671aea16df13255c
#
_entry.id   a4048af0732d7de6671aea16df13255c
#
_cell.length_a   1.000
_cell.length_b   1.000
_cell.length_c   1.000
_cell.angle_alpha   90.00
_cell.angle_beta   90.00
_cell.angle_gamma   90.00
#
_symmetry.space_group_name_H-M   'P 1'
#
loop_
_entity.id
_entity.type
_entity.pdbx_description
1 polymer ?
#
loop_
_entity_poly.entity_id
_entity_poly.type
_entity_poly.pdbx_seq_one_letter_code
_entity_poly.pdbx_strand_id
1 'polypeptide(L)'
;MEPVTLEISGKHWTFNSLKDLMGKASPMRSGDVTAGCAASCDEERVAAQMLLADVPLAQFLEEPLVPYEKDEVTRLIVDTHDVAAFAPVKNLSVGAFRDWLLRYETDEQTLAALAPGLTPEMVAAVSKICANQDLILIASKCRVVTAFRDTIGLRGRLSTRLQPNHATDDLKGIAASMLEGLLYGCGDAVIGINPATDSVPMVQELLKLIDELIHRYHIPTQSCVLAHVTNALEVMRAGTPVDLVFQSIAGTEIANGVFGVNLGILQEAYDAALSLKRGTVGQNVMYFETGQGSALSGRGDWGVDMQTCEARAYAVARKFKPLLVNTVVGFIGPEYLYDGKQIIRAGLEDHFCGKLLGLPMGCDICYTNHAEADQNDMDVLMTCFAAAGLTYQMAIPGGDDVMLGYQTTSYHDLQYVRQVFGKRPAPEFEAWLEDMDLVDVRQRLVNHTGGQHALIGYQRELIP
;
A
#
# COMPACT_ATOMS: atom_id res chain seq x y z
N MET A 1 5.30 13.40 -27.59
CA MET A 1 4.90 12.41 -28.64
C MET A 1 4.03 13.13 -29.68
N GLU A 2 4.28 12.95 -30.99
CA GLU A 2 3.35 13.38 -32.01
C GLU A 2 2.05 12.55 -31.95
N PRO A 3 0.91 13.08 -32.44
CA PRO A 3 -0.33 12.32 -32.48
C PRO A 3 -0.17 10.99 -33.25
N VAL A 4 -0.64 9.90 -32.64
CA VAL A 4 -0.59 8.57 -33.23
C VAL A 4 -2.00 8.05 -33.46
N THR A 5 -2.20 7.32 -34.56
CA THR A 5 -3.52 6.82 -34.97
C THR A 5 -3.43 5.32 -35.27
N LEU A 6 -4.45 4.60 -34.82
CA LEU A 6 -4.65 3.18 -35.14
C LEU A 6 -6.06 2.96 -35.66
N GLU A 7 -6.19 2.16 -36.70
CA GLU A 7 -7.50 1.70 -37.21
C GLU A 7 -7.86 0.34 -36.61
N ILE A 8 -9.04 0.27 -36.00
CA ILE A 8 -9.64 -1.00 -35.55
C ILE A 8 -11.07 -1.08 -36.07
N SER A 9 -11.40 -2.17 -36.73
CA SER A 9 -12.76 -2.44 -37.27
C SER A 9 -13.32 -1.31 -38.13
N GLY A 10 -12.48 -0.64 -38.94
CA GLY A 10 -12.86 0.48 -39.80
C GLY A 10 -13.05 1.81 -39.09
N LYS A 11 -12.70 1.91 -37.82
CA LYS A 11 -12.68 3.16 -37.05
C LYS A 11 -11.25 3.59 -36.78
N HIS A 12 -10.98 4.90 -36.92
CA HIS A 12 -9.69 5.50 -36.59
C HIS A 12 -9.70 6.08 -35.18
N TRP A 13 -8.73 5.66 -34.35
CA TRP A 13 -8.51 6.15 -33.00
C TRP A 13 -7.21 6.95 -32.97
N THR A 14 -7.28 8.24 -32.58
CA THR A 14 -6.12 9.13 -32.53
C THR A 14 -5.85 9.57 -31.10
N PHE A 15 -4.60 9.46 -30.67
CA PHE A 15 -4.12 9.84 -29.35
C PHE A 15 -3.11 10.99 -29.49
N ASN A 16 -3.38 12.10 -28.81
CA ASN A 16 -2.70 13.37 -29.06
C ASN A 16 -1.41 13.59 -28.24
N SER A 17 -1.17 12.76 -27.23
CA SER A 17 0.00 12.83 -26.36
C SER A 17 0.22 11.51 -25.64
N LEU A 18 1.39 11.34 -25.05
CA LEU A 18 1.68 10.17 -24.20
C LEU A 18 0.70 10.08 -23.00
N LYS A 19 0.34 11.22 -22.43
CA LYS A 19 -0.64 11.31 -21.33
C LYS A 19 -2.04 10.85 -21.77
N ASP A 20 -2.53 11.31 -22.93
CA ASP A 20 -3.81 10.89 -23.50
C ASP A 20 -3.81 9.37 -23.78
N LEU A 21 -2.73 8.86 -24.37
CA LEU A 21 -2.55 7.44 -24.64
C LEU A 21 -2.59 6.61 -23.33
N MET A 22 -1.89 7.06 -22.28
CA MET A 22 -1.87 6.41 -20.96
C MET A 22 -3.25 6.34 -20.33
N GLY A 23 -3.99 7.46 -20.33
CA GLY A 23 -5.35 7.51 -19.78
C GLY A 23 -6.30 6.57 -20.52
N LYS A 24 -6.30 6.61 -21.86
CA LYS A 24 -7.15 5.76 -22.71
C LYS A 24 -6.80 4.27 -22.62
N ALA A 25 -5.55 3.92 -22.38
CA ALA A 25 -5.10 2.55 -22.20
C ALA A 25 -5.50 1.94 -20.83
N SER A 26 -5.87 2.78 -19.85
CA SER A 26 -6.25 2.31 -18.52
C SER A 26 -7.48 1.39 -18.56
N PRO A 27 -7.48 0.28 -17.80
CA PRO A 27 -8.71 -0.46 -17.51
C PRO A 27 -9.79 0.46 -16.97
N MET A 28 -11.06 0.11 -17.25
CA MET A 28 -12.22 0.92 -16.88
C MET A 28 -12.22 1.26 -15.38
N ARG A 29 -12.37 2.56 -15.06
CA ARG A 29 -12.55 3.10 -13.71
C ARG A 29 -13.52 4.26 -13.73
N SER A 30 -14.40 4.31 -12.75
CA SER A 30 -15.39 5.38 -12.61
C SER A 30 -14.74 6.74 -12.43
N GLY A 31 -13.65 6.83 -11.68
CA GLY A 31 -12.92 8.07 -11.47
C GLY A 31 -12.29 8.63 -12.75
N ASP A 32 -11.68 7.79 -13.58
CA ASP A 32 -11.13 8.21 -14.88
C ASP A 32 -12.21 8.69 -15.84
N VAL A 33 -13.40 8.08 -15.81
CA VAL A 33 -14.58 8.55 -16.57
C VAL A 33 -15.00 9.94 -16.10
N THR A 34 -15.10 10.12 -14.79
CA THR A 34 -15.45 11.42 -14.18
C THR A 34 -14.41 12.49 -14.48
N ALA A 35 -13.12 12.14 -14.48
CA ALA A 35 -12.01 13.02 -14.83
C ALA A 35 -11.92 13.31 -16.35
N GLY A 36 -12.62 12.53 -17.18
CA GLY A 36 -12.63 12.71 -18.64
C GLY A 36 -11.38 12.17 -19.36
N CYS A 37 -10.55 11.36 -18.69
CA CYS A 37 -9.35 10.77 -19.29
C CYS A 37 -9.54 9.30 -19.72
N ALA A 38 -10.66 8.65 -19.36
CA ALA A 38 -10.96 7.29 -19.76
C ALA A 38 -11.23 7.12 -21.25
N ALA A 39 -11.02 5.92 -21.79
CA ALA A 39 -11.49 5.56 -23.12
C ALA A 39 -13.02 5.61 -23.18
N SER A 40 -13.56 6.05 -24.33
CA SER A 40 -15.00 6.17 -24.55
C SER A 40 -15.69 4.80 -24.79
N CYS A 41 -14.92 3.79 -25.19
CA CYS A 41 -15.37 2.43 -25.41
C CYS A 41 -14.20 1.45 -25.37
N ASP A 42 -14.51 0.15 -25.40
CA ASP A 42 -13.50 -0.91 -25.34
C ASP A 42 -12.59 -0.95 -26.57
N GLU A 43 -13.11 -0.59 -27.77
CA GLU A 43 -12.28 -0.54 -28.99
C GLU A 43 -11.22 0.57 -28.87
N GLU A 44 -11.58 1.77 -28.34
CA GLU A 44 -10.61 2.83 -28.09
C GLU A 44 -9.54 2.39 -27.08
N ARG A 45 -9.96 1.72 -26.01
CA ARG A 45 -9.02 1.18 -25.00
C ARG A 45 -8.06 0.19 -25.59
N VAL A 46 -8.55 -0.76 -26.39
CA VAL A 46 -7.70 -1.77 -27.06
C VAL A 46 -6.74 -1.09 -28.03
N ALA A 47 -7.20 -0.10 -28.81
CA ALA A 47 -6.33 0.69 -29.70
C ALA A 47 -5.22 1.39 -28.90
N ALA A 48 -5.57 2.00 -27.77
CA ALA A 48 -4.60 2.65 -26.90
C ALA A 48 -3.58 1.66 -26.30
N GLN A 49 -4.03 0.50 -25.84
CA GLN A 49 -3.14 -0.54 -25.30
C GLN A 49 -2.19 -1.11 -26.37
N MET A 50 -2.64 -1.28 -27.59
CA MET A 50 -1.79 -1.74 -28.69
C MET A 50 -0.70 -0.72 -29.01
N LEU A 51 -1.05 0.56 -29.13
CA LEU A 51 -0.08 1.62 -29.36
C LEU A 51 0.86 1.84 -28.17
N LEU A 52 0.34 1.75 -26.94
CA LEU A 52 1.15 1.85 -25.75
C LEU A 52 2.20 0.75 -25.64
N ALA A 53 1.88 -0.46 -26.12
CA ALA A 53 2.83 -1.58 -26.16
C ALA A 53 4.07 -1.29 -27.02
N ASP A 54 3.94 -0.44 -28.04
CA ASP A 54 5.03 -0.04 -28.93
C ASP A 54 5.82 1.18 -28.44
N VAL A 55 5.35 1.90 -27.40
CA VAL A 55 6.05 3.06 -26.83
C VAL A 55 7.37 2.62 -26.21
N PRO A 56 8.53 3.24 -26.58
CA PRO A 56 9.80 2.97 -25.92
C PRO A 56 9.78 3.40 -24.46
N LEU A 57 10.35 2.60 -23.54
CA LEU A 57 10.44 2.98 -22.12
C LEU A 57 11.20 4.31 -21.93
N ALA A 58 12.21 4.59 -22.74
CA ALA A 58 12.96 5.85 -22.69
C ALA A 58 12.08 7.09 -22.94
N GLN A 59 10.94 6.95 -23.66
CA GLN A 59 10.01 8.05 -23.93
C GLN A 59 9.46 8.67 -22.64
N PHE A 60 9.27 7.91 -21.59
CA PHE A 60 8.78 8.42 -20.28
C PHE A 60 9.78 9.32 -19.56
N LEU A 61 11.07 9.26 -19.92
CA LEU A 61 12.11 10.17 -19.42
C LEU A 61 12.19 11.45 -20.25
N GLU A 62 11.89 11.36 -21.56
CA GLU A 62 11.92 12.49 -22.49
C GLU A 62 10.67 13.34 -22.43
N GLU A 63 9.51 12.73 -22.09
CA GLU A 63 8.20 13.37 -22.04
C GLU A 63 7.51 13.09 -20.69
N PRO A 64 7.86 13.82 -19.61
CA PRO A 64 7.18 13.69 -18.33
C PRO A 64 5.68 14.02 -18.45
N LEU A 65 4.81 13.20 -17.86
CA LEU A 65 3.36 13.40 -17.94
C LEU A 65 2.88 14.65 -17.19
N VAL A 66 3.63 15.07 -16.17
CA VAL A 66 3.44 16.31 -15.42
C VAL A 66 4.71 17.16 -15.58
N PRO A 67 4.60 18.47 -15.88
CA PRO A 67 5.76 19.32 -16.16
C PRO A 67 6.76 19.39 -14.97
N TYR A 68 8.04 19.18 -15.25
CA TYR A 68 9.13 19.18 -14.26
C TYR A 68 9.18 20.46 -13.42
N GLU A 69 9.01 21.61 -14.05
CA GLU A 69 9.12 22.92 -13.39
C GLU A 69 7.95 23.22 -12.44
N LYS A 70 6.85 22.46 -12.54
CA LYS A 70 5.59 22.73 -11.85
C LYS A 70 5.24 21.73 -10.77
N ASP A 71 6.03 20.65 -10.61
CA ASP A 71 5.65 19.55 -9.74
C ASP A 71 6.88 18.94 -9.05
N GLU A 72 6.92 19.00 -7.71
CA GLU A 72 8.05 18.46 -6.93
C GLU A 72 8.14 16.93 -7.05
N VAL A 73 7.03 16.22 -7.28
CA VAL A 73 7.05 14.76 -7.47
C VAL A 73 7.71 14.41 -8.80
N THR A 74 7.44 15.18 -9.86
CA THR A 74 8.14 15.00 -11.15
C THR A 74 9.63 15.28 -11.01
N ARG A 75 10.01 16.36 -10.31
CA ARG A 75 11.43 16.63 -10.00
C ARG A 75 12.07 15.45 -9.27
N LEU A 76 11.40 14.94 -8.23
CA LEU A 76 11.89 13.77 -7.49
C LEU A 76 12.08 12.55 -8.40
N ILE A 77 11.11 12.23 -9.27
CA ILE A 77 11.18 11.09 -10.18
C ILE A 77 12.38 11.21 -11.13
N VAL A 78 12.52 12.37 -11.77
CA VAL A 78 13.59 12.62 -12.76
C VAL A 78 14.97 12.66 -12.10
N ASP A 79 15.12 13.39 -11.00
CA ASP A 79 16.41 13.64 -10.34
C ASP A 79 16.94 12.39 -9.61
N THR A 80 16.08 11.44 -9.24
CA THR A 80 16.48 10.19 -8.55
C THR A 80 16.56 8.97 -9.48
N HIS A 81 16.29 9.14 -10.77
CA HIS A 81 16.33 8.05 -11.73
C HIS A 81 17.77 7.48 -11.87
N ASP A 82 17.92 6.17 -11.68
CA ASP A 82 19.19 5.48 -11.83
C ASP A 82 19.38 4.96 -13.27
N VAL A 83 20.15 5.71 -14.06
CA VAL A 83 20.45 5.39 -15.47
C VAL A 83 21.18 4.05 -15.60
N ALA A 84 22.03 3.68 -14.64
CA ALA A 84 22.78 2.42 -14.69
C ALA A 84 21.85 1.22 -14.44
N ALA A 85 20.97 1.34 -13.45
CA ALA A 85 19.95 0.33 -13.18
C ALA A 85 18.94 0.18 -14.33
N PHE A 86 18.63 1.27 -15.06
CA PHE A 86 17.74 1.27 -16.22
C PHE A 86 18.37 0.63 -17.48
N ALA A 87 19.69 0.64 -17.60
CA ALA A 87 20.42 0.22 -18.82
C ALA A 87 19.98 -1.13 -19.42
N PRO A 88 19.66 -2.19 -18.63
CA PRO A 88 19.25 -3.48 -19.19
C PRO A 88 17.94 -3.44 -20.01
N VAL A 89 17.06 -2.49 -19.73
CA VAL A 89 15.71 -2.40 -20.33
C VAL A 89 15.50 -1.15 -21.17
N LYS A 90 16.45 -0.24 -21.23
CA LYS A 90 16.31 1.09 -21.87
C LYS A 90 15.86 1.07 -23.33
N ASN A 91 16.17 0.00 -24.06
CA ASN A 91 15.86 -0.16 -25.48
C ASN A 91 14.56 -0.95 -25.71
N LEU A 92 13.86 -1.34 -24.66
CA LEU A 92 12.61 -2.08 -24.76
C LEU A 92 11.43 -1.13 -24.95
N SER A 93 10.42 -1.57 -25.71
CA SER A 93 9.09 -0.98 -25.65
C SER A 93 8.35 -1.49 -24.41
N VAL A 94 7.22 -0.85 -24.06
CA VAL A 94 6.35 -1.27 -22.95
C VAL A 94 5.93 -2.75 -23.11
N GLY A 95 5.57 -3.18 -24.32
CA GLY A 95 5.22 -4.57 -24.62
C GLY A 95 6.39 -5.53 -24.47
N ALA A 96 7.56 -5.16 -25.02
CA ALA A 96 8.78 -5.96 -24.88
C ALA A 96 9.24 -6.04 -23.41
N PHE A 97 9.02 -4.98 -22.62
CA PHE A 97 9.31 -4.97 -21.19
C PHE A 97 8.37 -5.89 -20.42
N ARG A 98 7.04 -5.89 -20.71
CA ARG A 98 6.11 -6.88 -20.14
C ARG A 98 6.60 -8.30 -20.39
N ASP A 99 6.95 -8.63 -21.65
CA ASP A 99 7.42 -9.96 -22.02
C ASP A 99 8.73 -10.33 -21.31
N TRP A 100 9.64 -9.34 -21.13
CA TRP A 100 10.86 -9.53 -20.35
C TRP A 100 10.58 -9.80 -18.87
N LEU A 101 9.62 -9.10 -18.25
CA LEU A 101 9.20 -9.31 -16.86
C LEU A 101 8.60 -10.70 -16.65
N LEU A 102 7.90 -11.24 -17.65
CA LEU A 102 7.26 -12.57 -17.59
C LEU A 102 8.24 -13.73 -17.73
N ARG A 103 9.46 -13.50 -18.24
CA ARG A 103 10.47 -14.57 -18.43
C ARG A 103 10.81 -15.25 -17.10
N TYR A 104 11.10 -16.53 -17.18
CA TYR A 104 11.54 -17.32 -16.02
C TYR A 104 12.86 -16.82 -15.45
N GLU A 105 13.78 -16.40 -16.30
CA GLU A 105 15.13 -15.90 -15.96
C GLU A 105 15.09 -14.53 -15.28
N THR A 106 14.00 -13.77 -15.40
CA THR A 106 13.81 -12.51 -14.70
C THR A 106 13.41 -12.82 -13.26
N ASP A 107 14.41 -12.96 -12.41
CA ASP A 107 14.29 -13.37 -11.01
C ASP A 107 14.22 -12.19 -10.04
N GLU A 108 14.13 -12.52 -8.76
CA GLU A 108 14.06 -11.57 -7.63
C GLU A 108 15.26 -10.61 -7.60
N GLN A 109 16.49 -11.11 -7.84
CA GLN A 109 17.69 -10.28 -7.77
C GLN A 109 17.75 -9.30 -8.94
N THR A 110 17.38 -9.77 -10.12
CA THR A 110 17.29 -8.96 -11.33
C THR A 110 16.27 -7.82 -11.16
N LEU A 111 15.09 -8.12 -10.61
CA LEU A 111 14.04 -7.12 -10.37
C LEU A 111 14.43 -6.11 -9.27
N ALA A 112 15.07 -6.57 -8.21
CA ALA A 112 15.58 -5.68 -7.16
C ALA A 112 16.67 -4.72 -7.68
N ALA A 113 17.57 -5.20 -8.54
CA ALA A 113 18.60 -4.36 -9.17
C ALA A 113 18.01 -3.37 -10.18
N LEU A 114 16.91 -3.72 -10.85
CA LEU A 114 16.24 -2.86 -11.82
C LEU A 114 15.41 -1.75 -11.17
N ALA A 115 14.81 -1.99 -10.01
CA ALA A 115 13.82 -1.11 -9.36
C ALA A 115 14.25 0.38 -9.30
N PRO A 116 15.52 0.75 -8.95
CA PRO A 116 15.94 2.16 -8.95
C PRO A 116 15.94 2.81 -10.34
N GLY A 117 16.04 2.02 -11.41
CA GLY A 117 16.02 2.48 -12.80
C GLY A 117 14.62 2.61 -13.40
N LEU A 118 13.56 2.23 -12.69
CA LEU A 118 12.19 2.35 -13.17
C LEU A 118 11.55 3.63 -12.64
N THR A 119 10.86 4.36 -13.54
CA THR A 119 9.96 5.43 -13.13
C THR A 119 8.56 4.89 -12.86
N PRO A 120 7.76 5.60 -12.04
CA PRO A 120 6.36 5.24 -11.81
C PRO A 120 5.54 5.12 -13.09
N GLU A 121 5.77 6.02 -14.05
CA GLU A 121 5.05 6.02 -15.32
C GLU A 121 5.37 4.80 -16.18
N MET A 122 6.61 4.30 -16.15
CA MET A 122 7.00 3.06 -16.84
C MET A 122 6.26 1.85 -16.27
N VAL A 123 6.20 1.72 -14.93
CA VAL A 123 5.48 0.59 -14.30
C VAL A 123 3.97 0.71 -14.46
N ALA A 124 3.43 1.94 -14.43
CA ALA A 124 2.04 2.19 -14.75
C ALA A 124 1.69 1.81 -16.21
N ALA A 125 2.53 2.16 -17.16
CA ALA A 125 2.33 1.82 -18.56
C ALA A 125 2.28 0.31 -18.78
N VAL A 126 3.22 -0.45 -18.22
CA VAL A 126 3.24 -1.90 -18.40
C VAL A 126 2.07 -2.59 -17.69
N SER A 127 1.61 -2.07 -16.53
CA SER A 127 0.46 -2.64 -15.84
C SER A 127 -0.82 -2.57 -16.66
N LYS A 128 -1.01 -1.51 -17.46
CA LYS A 128 -2.20 -1.31 -18.30
C LYS A 128 -2.37 -2.36 -19.41
N ILE A 129 -1.27 -2.97 -19.86
CA ILE A 129 -1.26 -3.99 -20.89
C ILE A 129 -1.09 -5.42 -20.34
N CYS A 130 -1.00 -5.58 -19.02
CA CYS A 130 -0.94 -6.85 -18.32
C CYS A 130 -2.34 -7.41 -18.02
N ALA A 131 -2.54 -8.72 -18.13
CA ALA A 131 -3.67 -9.41 -17.52
C ALA A 131 -3.48 -9.52 -16.00
N ASN A 132 -4.55 -9.81 -15.24
CA ASN A 132 -4.45 -9.97 -13.78
C ASN A 132 -3.43 -11.05 -13.39
N GLN A 133 -3.38 -12.17 -14.11
CA GLN A 133 -2.39 -13.21 -13.83
C GLN A 133 -0.95 -12.77 -14.12
N ASP A 134 -0.72 -11.86 -15.08
CA ASP A 134 0.60 -11.30 -15.36
C ASP A 134 1.05 -10.42 -14.18
N LEU A 135 0.14 -9.57 -13.67
CA LEU A 135 0.38 -8.73 -12.50
C LEU A 135 0.75 -9.58 -11.29
N ILE A 136 -0.02 -10.64 -11.02
CA ILE A 136 0.21 -11.57 -9.91
C ILE A 136 1.57 -12.28 -10.07
N LEU A 137 1.85 -12.83 -11.25
CA LEU A 137 3.08 -13.57 -11.50
C LEU A 137 4.33 -12.68 -11.33
N ILE A 138 4.32 -11.49 -11.92
CA ILE A 138 5.47 -10.57 -11.82
C ILE A 138 5.65 -10.09 -10.39
N ALA A 139 4.58 -9.64 -9.71
CA ALA A 139 4.64 -9.19 -8.33
C ALA A 139 5.15 -10.28 -7.37
N SER A 140 4.80 -11.55 -7.61
CA SER A 140 5.25 -12.69 -6.80
C SER A 140 6.77 -12.92 -6.86
N LYS A 141 7.44 -12.43 -7.90
CA LYS A 141 8.91 -12.47 -8.05
C LYS A 141 9.60 -11.33 -7.29
N CYS A 142 8.88 -10.20 -7.06
CA CYS A 142 9.44 -9.04 -6.37
C CYS A 142 9.42 -9.27 -4.87
N ARG A 143 10.58 -9.18 -4.22
CA ARG A 143 10.68 -9.23 -2.77
C ARG A 143 11.25 -7.94 -2.24
N VAL A 144 10.57 -7.40 -1.22
CA VAL A 144 11.03 -6.25 -0.47
C VAL A 144 11.02 -6.61 1.01
N VAL A 145 12.17 -6.52 1.64
CA VAL A 145 12.34 -6.80 3.07
C VAL A 145 12.65 -5.50 3.78
N THR A 146 11.88 -5.21 4.82
CA THR A 146 12.05 -4.04 5.69
C THR A 146 12.08 -4.47 7.15
N ALA A 147 12.61 -3.64 8.03
CA ALA A 147 12.72 -3.99 9.44
C ALA A 147 12.67 -2.77 10.35
N PHE A 148 12.04 -2.92 11.53
CA PHE A 148 12.09 -1.96 12.62
C PHE A 148 12.26 -2.69 13.95
N ARG A 149 11.19 -3.28 14.56
CA ARG A 149 11.29 -4.18 15.72
C ARG A 149 11.19 -5.64 15.34
N ASP A 150 10.76 -5.91 14.12
CA ASP A 150 10.73 -7.21 13.48
C ASP A 150 11.11 -7.08 11.99
N THR A 151 11.18 -8.22 11.30
CA THR A 151 11.57 -8.32 9.89
C THR A 151 10.39 -8.73 9.03
N ILE A 152 9.96 -7.82 8.14
CA ILE A 152 8.75 -7.95 7.31
C ILE A 152 9.13 -8.25 5.85
N GLY A 153 8.30 -9.00 5.13
CA GLY A 153 8.47 -9.25 3.69
C GLY A 153 9.36 -10.43 3.33
N LEU A 154 9.76 -11.25 4.28
CA LEU A 154 10.53 -12.47 4.03
C LEU A 154 9.70 -13.54 3.28
N ARG A 155 10.39 -14.45 2.56
CA ARG A 155 9.72 -15.54 1.82
C ARG A 155 8.87 -16.42 2.75
N GLY A 156 7.65 -16.74 2.32
CA GLY A 156 6.72 -17.55 3.10
C GLY A 156 6.08 -16.83 4.28
N ARG A 157 6.29 -15.52 4.40
CA ARG A 157 5.71 -14.69 5.46
C ARG A 157 4.57 -13.82 4.93
N LEU A 158 3.59 -13.55 5.78
CA LEU A 158 2.55 -12.55 5.61
C LEU A 158 2.29 -11.91 6.96
N SER A 159 2.64 -10.64 7.06
CA SER A 159 2.44 -9.85 8.28
C SER A 159 1.06 -9.19 8.31
N THR A 160 0.70 -8.60 9.45
CA THR A 160 -0.57 -7.92 9.62
C THR A 160 -0.43 -6.57 10.28
N ARG A 161 -1.17 -5.59 9.79
CA ARG A 161 -1.52 -4.42 10.57
C ARG A 161 -2.74 -4.75 11.43
N LEU A 162 -2.58 -4.76 12.73
CA LEU A 162 -3.68 -4.84 13.69
C LEU A 162 -4.28 -3.44 13.83
N GLN A 163 -5.58 -3.30 13.53
CA GLN A 163 -6.28 -2.02 13.53
C GLN A 163 -7.39 -2.02 14.59
N PRO A 164 -7.09 -1.67 15.84
CA PRO A 164 -8.05 -1.69 16.95
C PRO A 164 -8.78 -0.35 17.08
N ASN A 165 -9.36 0.15 15.98
CA ASN A 165 -10.06 1.43 15.97
C ASN A 165 -11.27 1.44 16.90
N HIS A 166 -11.57 2.61 17.49
CA HIS A 166 -12.74 2.82 18.33
C HIS A 166 -13.43 4.14 17.99
N ALA A 167 -14.75 4.15 17.87
CA ALA A 167 -15.52 5.31 17.41
C ALA A 167 -15.41 6.56 18.30
N THR A 168 -14.96 6.42 19.54
CA THR A 168 -14.81 7.50 20.50
C THR A 168 -13.43 7.55 21.17
N ASP A 169 -12.43 6.87 20.60
CA ASP A 169 -11.07 6.73 21.14
C ASP A 169 -11.03 6.22 22.60
N ASP A 170 -11.98 5.36 22.99
CA ASP A 170 -11.95 4.78 24.35
C ASP A 170 -10.74 3.85 24.52
N LEU A 171 -9.82 4.25 25.38
CA LEU A 171 -8.56 3.56 25.59
C LEU A 171 -8.74 2.10 26.05
N LYS A 172 -9.77 1.81 26.85
CA LYS A 172 -10.06 0.44 27.31
C LYS A 172 -10.58 -0.43 26.19
N GLY A 173 -11.50 0.09 25.38
CA GLY A 173 -12.03 -0.59 24.20
C GLY A 173 -10.91 -0.89 23.19
N ILE A 174 -10.04 0.10 22.92
CA ILE A 174 -8.88 -0.06 22.04
C ILE A 174 -7.93 -1.13 22.59
N ALA A 175 -7.57 -1.07 23.88
CA ALA A 175 -6.70 -2.06 24.50
C ALA A 175 -7.29 -3.48 24.43
N ALA A 176 -8.59 -3.63 24.69
CA ALA A 176 -9.27 -4.92 24.57
C ALA A 176 -9.24 -5.49 23.15
N SER A 177 -9.46 -4.64 22.13
CA SER A 177 -9.36 -5.01 20.73
C SER A 177 -7.92 -5.35 20.30
N MET A 178 -6.92 -4.63 20.81
CA MET A 178 -5.51 -4.97 20.61
C MET A 178 -5.18 -6.37 21.14
N LEU A 179 -5.59 -6.66 22.37
CA LEU A 179 -5.36 -7.96 23.00
C LEU A 179 -6.05 -9.10 22.25
N GLU A 180 -7.27 -8.86 21.76
CA GLU A 180 -7.97 -9.82 20.91
C GLU A 180 -7.19 -10.12 19.64
N GLY A 181 -6.75 -9.09 18.90
CA GLY A 181 -5.96 -9.27 17.68
C GLY A 181 -4.65 -10.02 17.92
N LEU A 182 -3.96 -9.74 19.02
CA LEU A 182 -2.75 -10.46 19.42
C LEU A 182 -3.03 -11.95 19.69
N LEU A 183 -4.16 -12.29 20.33
CA LEU A 183 -4.60 -13.68 20.53
C LEU A 183 -4.88 -14.41 19.20
N TYR A 184 -5.25 -13.69 18.15
CA TYR A 184 -5.37 -14.21 16.78
C TYR A 184 -4.04 -14.19 15.99
N GLY A 185 -2.91 -13.85 16.64
CA GLY A 185 -1.59 -13.78 15.98
C GLY A 185 -1.49 -12.66 14.94
N CYS A 186 -2.22 -11.58 15.15
CA CYS A 186 -2.17 -10.36 14.34
C CYS A 186 -1.31 -9.29 14.99
N GLY A 187 -0.72 -8.37 14.19
CA GLY A 187 -0.03 -7.20 14.69
C GLY A 187 1.47 -7.18 14.48
N ASP A 188 2.01 -8.14 13.76
CA ASP A 188 3.45 -8.21 13.46
C ASP A 188 3.90 -7.09 12.52
N ALA A 189 3.10 -6.62 11.55
CA ALA A 189 3.49 -5.48 10.75
C ALA A 189 3.46 -4.17 11.55
N VAL A 190 2.39 -3.93 12.28
CA VAL A 190 2.19 -2.76 13.12
C VAL A 190 0.90 -2.89 13.94
N ILE A 191 0.86 -2.30 15.10
CA ILE A 191 -0.38 -1.93 15.77
C ILE A 191 -0.68 -0.49 15.36
N GLY A 192 -1.68 -0.31 14.48
CA GLY A 192 -1.99 0.96 13.84
C GLY A 192 -3.39 1.43 14.15
N ILE A 193 -3.53 2.59 14.78
CA ILE A 193 -4.81 3.17 15.20
C ILE A 193 -5.13 4.38 14.34
N ASN A 194 -6.31 4.39 13.70
CA ASN A 194 -6.90 5.59 13.13
C ASN A 194 -7.68 6.29 14.26
N PRO A 195 -7.23 7.45 14.77
CA PRO A 195 -7.91 8.12 15.85
C PRO A 195 -9.22 8.74 15.36
N ALA A 196 -10.29 8.64 16.15
CA ALA A 196 -11.54 9.36 15.89
C ALA A 196 -11.37 10.87 16.11
N THR A 197 -10.42 11.23 16.98
CA THR A 197 -10.06 12.62 17.30
C THR A 197 -8.60 12.88 16.96
N ASP A 198 -8.33 13.60 15.87
CA ASP A 198 -6.98 13.97 15.43
C ASP A 198 -6.44 15.17 16.26
N SER A 199 -6.37 14.99 17.58
CA SER A 199 -5.80 15.96 18.51
C SER A 199 -4.48 15.46 19.07
N VAL A 200 -3.50 16.35 19.24
CA VAL A 200 -2.19 16.02 19.80
C VAL A 200 -2.29 15.29 21.14
N PRO A 201 -3.12 15.71 22.12
CA PRO A 201 -3.28 14.98 23.39
C PRO A 201 -3.78 13.55 23.19
N MET A 202 -4.78 13.31 22.32
CA MET A 202 -5.29 11.96 22.06
C MET A 202 -4.25 11.08 21.38
N VAL A 203 -3.55 11.62 20.39
CA VAL A 203 -2.44 10.91 19.72
C VAL A 203 -1.36 10.48 20.73
N GLN A 204 -1.03 11.35 21.72
CA GLN A 204 -0.10 11.03 22.79
C GLN A 204 -0.60 9.88 23.68
N GLU A 205 -1.86 9.91 24.10
CA GLU A 205 -2.44 8.86 24.96
C GLU A 205 -2.49 7.51 24.24
N LEU A 206 -2.87 7.49 22.95
CA LEU A 206 -2.89 6.28 22.13
C LEU A 206 -1.49 5.69 21.95
N LEU A 207 -0.48 6.52 21.64
CA LEU A 207 0.91 6.06 21.51
C LEU A 207 1.45 5.50 22.82
N LYS A 208 1.17 6.14 23.96
CA LYS A 208 1.57 5.64 25.29
C LYS A 208 0.90 4.31 25.61
N LEU A 209 -0.39 4.16 25.30
CA LEU A 209 -1.13 2.90 25.48
C LEU A 209 -0.49 1.76 24.71
N ILE A 210 -0.19 1.97 23.40
CA ILE A 210 0.44 0.94 22.59
C ILE A 210 1.83 0.61 23.13
N ASP A 211 2.64 1.64 23.46
CA ASP A 211 3.99 1.47 23.98
C ASP A 211 4.00 0.71 25.32
N GLU A 212 3.06 0.99 26.22
CA GLU A 212 2.88 0.26 27.47
C GLU A 212 2.61 -1.24 27.23
N LEU A 213 1.68 -1.56 26.34
CA LEU A 213 1.35 -2.96 26.03
C LEU A 213 2.51 -3.68 25.34
N ILE A 214 3.20 -3.04 24.41
CA ILE A 214 4.41 -3.58 23.77
C ILE A 214 5.47 -3.93 24.82
N HIS A 215 5.75 -3.01 25.75
CA HIS A 215 6.74 -3.24 26.81
C HIS A 215 6.28 -4.30 27.83
N ARG A 216 5.02 -4.25 28.25
CA ARG A 216 4.45 -5.19 29.25
C ARG A 216 4.53 -6.63 28.83
N TYR A 217 4.29 -6.90 27.53
CA TYR A 217 4.26 -8.26 26.99
C TYR A 217 5.45 -8.57 26.09
N HIS A 218 6.43 -7.68 26.01
CA HIS A 218 7.62 -7.82 25.14
C HIS A 218 7.29 -8.13 23.70
N ILE A 219 6.26 -7.49 23.13
CA ILE A 219 5.77 -7.78 21.79
C ILE A 219 6.75 -7.21 20.74
N PRO A 220 7.29 -8.03 19.84
CA PRO A 220 8.17 -7.54 18.78
C PRO A 220 7.34 -6.93 17.63
N THR A 221 6.74 -5.79 17.89
CA THR A 221 5.95 -4.99 16.95
C THR A 221 6.21 -3.50 17.15
N GLN A 222 5.72 -2.68 16.26
CA GLN A 222 5.82 -1.24 16.28
C GLN A 222 4.47 -0.57 16.44
N SER A 223 4.47 0.61 17.08
CA SER A 223 3.30 1.46 17.24
C SER A 223 3.16 2.46 16.10
N CYS A 224 1.91 2.74 15.71
CA CYS A 224 1.57 3.86 14.84
C CYS A 224 0.18 4.43 15.19
N VAL A 225 0.08 5.74 15.34
CA VAL A 225 -1.21 6.43 15.30
C VAL A 225 -1.28 7.18 13.98
N LEU A 226 -2.33 6.92 13.21
CA LEU A 226 -2.48 7.42 11.84
C LEU A 226 -3.02 8.87 11.85
N ALA A 227 -2.26 9.74 12.51
CA ALA A 227 -2.49 11.16 12.54
C ALA A 227 -1.63 11.88 11.51
N HIS A 228 -1.98 13.13 11.18
CA HIS A 228 -1.20 13.94 10.25
C HIS A 228 0.26 14.10 10.71
N VAL A 229 1.20 14.15 9.76
CA VAL A 229 2.65 14.24 10.04
C VAL A 229 3.04 15.41 10.95
N THR A 230 2.31 16.52 10.91
CA THR A 230 2.52 17.66 11.82
C THR A 230 2.24 17.32 13.28
N ASN A 231 1.19 16.52 13.54
CA ASN A 231 0.88 16.03 14.88
C ASN A 231 1.96 15.03 15.34
N ALA A 232 2.45 14.16 14.45
CA ALA A 232 3.56 13.27 14.75
C ALA A 232 4.83 14.05 15.15
N LEU A 233 5.16 15.12 14.43
CA LEU A 233 6.28 16.01 14.80
C LEU A 233 6.08 16.65 16.16
N GLU A 234 4.88 17.12 16.49
CA GLU A 234 4.57 17.77 17.77
C GLU A 234 4.69 16.78 18.93
N VAL A 235 4.11 15.56 18.79
CA VAL A 235 4.20 14.56 19.87
C VAL A 235 5.63 14.04 20.05
N MET A 236 6.44 13.93 19.01
CA MET A 236 7.87 13.59 19.11
C MET A 236 8.65 14.67 19.87
N ARG A 237 8.40 15.96 19.57
CA ARG A 237 9.01 17.08 20.30
C ARG A 237 8.63 17.10 21.77
N ALA A 238 7.43 16.63 22.11
CA ALA A 238 6.98 16.47 23.49
C ALA A 238 7.55 15.23 24.21
N GLY A 239 8.38 14.42 23.53
CA GLY A 239 9.02 13.23 24.10
C GLY A 239 8.13 12.00 24.15
N THR A 240 7.03 11.96 23.40
CA THR A 240 6.15 10.79 23.28
C THR A 240 6.85 9.68 22.48
N PRO A 241 6.71 8.39 22.88
CA PRO A 241 7.28 7.27 22.14
C PRO A 241 6.59 7.08 20.78
N VAL A 242 7.26 7.42 19.68
CA VAL A 242 6.78 7.21 18.30
C VAL A 242 7.70 6.19 17.63
N ASP A 243 7.14 5.09 17.17
CA ASP A 243 7.88 4.10 16.39
C ASP A 243 7.81 4.42 14.89
N LEU A 244 6.61 4.52 14.33
CA LEU A 244 6.41 4.85 12.92
C LEU A 244 5.68 6.19 12.79
N VAL A 245 6.13 6.98 11.81
CA VAL A 245 5.42 8.18 11.36
C VAL A 245 4.56 7.81 10.17
N PHE A 246 3.27 8.08 10.29
CA PHE A 246 2.27 7.89 9.25
C PHE A 246 2.09 9.16 8.43
N GLN A 247 1.82 8.99 7.12
CA GLN A 247 1.24 10.03 6.28
C GLN A 247 0.58 9.45 5.02
N SER A 248 -0.60 9.97 4.67
CA SER A 248 -1.19 9.80 3.34
C SER A 248 -0.46 10.66 2.33
N ILE A 249 -0.13 10.07 1.18
CA ILE A 249 0.63 10.72 0.11
C ILE A 249 -0.10 10.60 -1.24
N ALA A 250 0.27 11.45 -2.18
CA ALA A 250 -0.28 11.47 -3.53
C ALA A 250 0.82 11.65 -4.60
N GLY A 251 0.46 11.45 -5.87
CA GLY A 251 1.37 11.42 -7.00
C GLY A 251 1.72 12.79 -7.60
N THR A 252 1.26 13.90 -7.00
CA THR A 252 1.56 15.25 -7.46
C THR A 252 1.73 16.21 -6.29
N GLU A 253 2.47 17.31 -6.53
CA GLU A 253 2.66 18.39 -5.54
C GLU A 253 1.32 18.99 -5.11
N ILE A 254 0.40 19.24 -6.07
CA ILE A 254 -0.91 19.82 -5.75
C ILE A 254 -1.72 18.88 -4.86
N ALA A 255 -1.80 17.59 -5.18
CA ALA A 255 -2.57 16.62 -4.40
C ALA A 255 -1.96 16.43 -3.00
N ASN A 256 -0.63 16.36 -2.88
CA ASN A 256 0.05 16.37 -1.58
C ASN A 256 -0.25 17.65 -0.77
N GLY A 257 -0.29 18.81 -1.45
CA GLY A 257 -0.65 20.08 -0.82
C GLY A 257 -2.08 20.11 -0.28
N VAL A 258 -3.03 19.39 -0.89
CA VAL A 258 -4.40 19.21 -0.35
C VAL A 258 -4.37 18.46 0.98
N PHE A 259 -3.48 17.49 1.12
CA PHE A 259 -3.25 16.79 2.38
C PHE A 259 -2.38 17.57 3.37
N GLY A 260 -1.94 18.77 3.03
CA GLY A 260 -1.09 19.61 3.88
C GLY A 260 0.37 19.14 3.97
N VAL A 261 0.86 18.37 3.01
CA VAL A 261 2.22 17.81 3.01
C VAL A 261 3.02 18.18 1.77
N ASN A 262 4.34 18.17 1.92
CA ASN A 262 5.34 18.28 0.87
C ASN A 262 6.58 17.45 1.25
N LEU A 263 7.52 17.31 0.33
CA LEU A 263 8.74 16.53 0.58
C LEU A 263 9.58 17.07 1.76
N GLY A 264 9.53 18.37 2.03
CA GLY A 264 10.28 19.00 3.13
C GLY A 264 9.78 18.58 4.49
N ILE A 265 8.46 18.62 4.74
CA ILE A 265 7.87 18.21 6.02
C ILE A 265 7.99 16.70 6.24
N LEU A 266 7.90 15.90 5.16
CA LEU A 266 8.14 14.46 5.25
C LEU A 266 9.59 14.15 5.62
N GLN A 267 10.56 14.92 5.09
CA GLN A 267 11.96 14.78 5.44
C GLN A 267 12.22 15.14 6.91
N GLU A 268 11.63 16.24 7.40
CA GLU A 268 11.74 16.64 8.81
C GLU A 268 11.22 15.53 9.74
N ALA A 269 10.06 14.96 9.42
CA ALA A 269 9.46 13.88 10.21
C ALA A 269 10.28 12.59 10.17
N TYR A 270 10.81 12.24 9.01
CA TYR A 270 11.70 11.10 8.83
C TYR A 270 12.96 11.22 9.69
N ASP A 271 13.63 12.39 9.65
CA ASP A 271 14.85 12.63 10.41
C ASP A 271 14.56 12.67 11.93
N ALA A 272 13.43 13.26 12.34
CA ALA A 272 12.98 13.27 13.73
C ALA A 272 12.73 11.84 14.25
N ALA A 273 12.01 11.01 13.49
CA ALA A 273 11.73 9.61 13.87
C ALA A 273 13.03 8.77 13.97
N LEU A 274 13.93 8.90 13.00
CA LEU A 274 15.24 8.23 13.05
C LEU A 274 16.05 8.62 14.29
N SER A 275 15.97 9.88 14.73
CA SER A 275 16.70 10.38 15.89
C SER A 275 16.27 9.73 17.20
N LEU A 276 15.04 9.20 17.27
CA LEU A 276 14.51 8.50 18.45
C LEU A 276 15.17 7.12 18.68
N LYS A 277 15.75 6.50 17.65
CA LYS A 277 16.49 5.22 17.71
C LYS A 277 15.70 4.10 18.39
N ARG A 278 14.42 3.98 18.08
CA ARG A 278 13.51 3.01 18.72
C ARG A 278 13.50 1.63 18.05
N GLY A 279 13.98 1.51 16.82
CA GLY A 279 14.10 0.23 16.12
C GLY A 279 15.13 -0.70 16.78
N THR A 280 14.78 -1.99 16.92
CA THR A 280 15.65 -3.02 17.52
C THR A 280 16.30 -3.93 16.49
N VAL A 281 15.69 -4.08 15.32
CA VAL A 281 16.16 -4.92 14.21
C VAL A 281 16.57 -4.06 13.00
N GLY A 282 15.83 -2.98 12.73
CA GLY A 282 16.06 -2.09 11.60
C GLY A 282 15.72 -0.64 11.88
N GLN A 283 15.68 0.17 10.82
CA GLN A 283 15.53 1.64 10.92
C GLN A 283 14.49 2.20 9.94
N ASN A 284 13.57 1.37 9.44
CA ASN A 284 12.49 1.85 8.57
C ASN A 284 11.39 2.48 9.44
N VAL A 285 11.31 3.82 9.47
CA VAL A 285 10.47 4.58 10.42
C VAL A 285 9.20 5.17 9.82
N MET A 286 8.99 5.02 8.49
CA MET A 286 7.84 5.61 7.81
C MET A 286 6.80 4.56 7.48
N TYR A 287 5.54 4.97 7.57
CA TYR A 287 4.38 4.26 7.09
C TYR A 287 3.58 5.18 6.16
N PHE A 288 3.51 4.85 4.88
CA PHE A 288 2.74 5.61 3.91
C PHE A 288 1.47 4.88 3.51
N GLU A 289 0.43 5.68 3.28
CA GLU A 289 -0.84 5.20 2.77
C GLU A 289 -1.23 6.03 1.54
N THR A 290 -1.82 5.36 0.56
CA THR A 290 -2.30 5.97 -0.66
C THR A 290 -3.41 5.10 -1.27
N GLY A 291 -3.98 5.52 -2.37
CA GLY A 291 -5.02 4.79 -3.09
C GLY A 291 -5.43 5.59 -4.32
N GLN A 292 -5.94 4.90 -5.33
CA GLN A 292 -6.23 5.54 -6.62
C GLN A 292 -7.19 6.74 -6.52
N GLY A 293 -8.07 6.78 -5.51
CA GLY A 293 -8.95 7.93 -5.28
C GLY A 293 -8.23 9.19 -4.83
N SER A 294 -7.07 9.09 -4.18
CA SER A 294 -6.26 10.25 -3.78
C SER A 294 -5.80 11.06 -4.99
N ALA A 295 -5.67 10.43 -6.15
CA ALA A 295 -5.17 11.01 -7.38
C ALA A 295 -5.99 12.23 -7.84
N LEU A 296 -7.31 12.21 -7.64
CA LEU A 296 -8.21 13.25 -8.10
C LEU A 296 -8.41 14.37 -7.07
N SER A 297 -7.73 14.31 -5.92
CA SER A 297 -7.84 15.30 -4.86
C SER A 297 -7.43 16.70 -5.36
N GLY A 298 -8.30 17.68 -5.13
CA GLY A 298 -8.05 19.08 -5.46
C GLY A 298 -7.84 19.36 -6.95
N ARG A 299 -8.24 18.48 -7.85
CA ARG A 299 -7.93 18.54 -9.29
C ARG A 299 -6.41 18.59 -9.54
N GLY A 300 -5.65 17.93 -8.70
CA GLY A 300 -4.19 17.88 -8.74
C GLY A 300 -3.61 16.84 -9.70
N ASP A 301 -4.46 16.13 -10.44
CA ASP A 301 -4.10 15.03 -11.34
C ASP A 301 -3.40 15.47 -12.63
N TRP A 302 -3.44 16.75 -12.98
CA TRP A 302 -2.90 17.27 -14.25
C TRP A 302 -3.48 16.59 -15.51
N GLY A 303 -4.66 15.97 -15.42
CA GLY A 303 -5.26 15.15 -16.47
C GLY A 303 -4.54 13.82 -16.69
N VAL A 304 -3.79 13.34 -15.70
CA VAL A 304 -3.20 12.01 -15.65
C VAL A 304 -4.22 11.06 -15.00
N ASP A 305 -4.33 9.85 -15.49
CA ASP A 305 -5.26 8.83 -14.97
C ASP A 305 -4.92 8.41 -13.54
N MET A 306 -5.93 7.90 -12.81
CA MET A 306 -5.83 7.55 -11.39
C MET A 306 -4.70 6.55 -11.10
N GLN A 307 -4.58 5.51 -11.91
CA GLN A 307 -3.59 4.45 -11.69
C GLN A 307 -2.16 4.97 -11.89
N THR A 308 -1.94 5.83 -12.88
CA THR A 308 -0.63 6.47 -13.09
C THR A 308 -0.31 7.45 -11.96
N CYS A 309 -1.28 8.24 -11.49
CA CYS A 309 -1.11 9.11 -10.33
C CYS A 309 -0.78 8.30 -9.06
N GLU A 310 -1.44 7.17 -8.84
CA GLU A 310 -1.13 6.26 -7.72
C GLU A 310 0.31 5.75 -7.79
N ALA A 311 0.74 5.26 -8.96
CA ALA A 311 2.12 4.84 -9.14
C ALA A 311 3.13 5.97 -8.86
N ARG A 312 2.79 7.23 -9.20
CA ARG A 312 3.65 8.40 -8.92
C ARG A 312 3.77 8.69 -7.42
N ALA A 313 2.74 8.41 -6.60
CA ALA A 313 2.85 8.50 -5.15
C ALA A 313 3.91 7.55 -4.58
N TYR A 314 4.15 6.43 -5.24
CA TYR A 314 5.20 5.47 -4.84
C TYR A 314 6.63 6.04 -5.01
N ALA A 315 6.86 7.04 -5.85
CA ALA A 315 8.14 7.75 -5.89
C ALA A 315 8.39 8.52 -4.59
N VAL A 316 7.33 9.15 -4.03
CA VAL A 316 7.42 9.82 -2.72
C VAL A 316 7.75 8.79 -1.63
N ALA A 317 7.02 7.67 -1.58
CA ALA A 317 7.29 6.61 -0.61
C ALA A 317 8.73 6.09 -0.71
N ARG A 318 9.19 5.78 -1.92
CA ARG A 318 10.54 5.22 -2.18
C ARG A 318 11.67 6.09 -1.64
N LYS A 319 11.52 7.43 -1.68
CA LYS A 319 12.50 8.38 -1.14
C LYS A 319 12.84 8.11 0.32
N PHE A 320 11.86 7.72 1.12
CA PHE A 320 11.98 7.57 2.57
C PHE A 320 12.17 6.13 3.04
N LYS A 321 12.30 5.15 2.13
CA LYS A 321 12.51 3.73 2.47
C LYS A 321 11.60 3.27 3.62
N PRO A 322 10.27 3.30 3.45
CA PRO A 322 9.32 3.06 4.53
C PRO A 322 9.37 1.62 5.04
N LEU A 323 8.89 1.39 6.27
CA LEU A 323 8.59 0.04 6.76
C LEU A 323 7.40 -0.55 6.01
N LEU A 324 6.37 0.26 5.77
CA LEU A 324 5.09 -0.14 5.19
C LEU A 324 4.61 0.88 4.15
N VAL A 325 4.03 0.38 3.07
CA VAL A 325 3.22 1.16 2.13
C VAL A 325 1.88 0.46 1.96
N ASN A 326 0.79 1.15 2.23
CA ASN A 326 -0.56 0.63 2.11
C ASN A 326 -1.27 1.25 0.91
N THR A 327 -1.89 0.43 0.06
CA THR A 327 -2.90 0.90 -0.88
C THR A 327 -4.29 0.62 -0.32
N VAL A 328 -5.19 1.61 -0.36
CA VAL A 328 -6.58 1.52 0.08
C VAL A 328 -7.46 1.44 -1.16
N VAL A 329 -8.11 0.30 -1.40
CA VAL A 329 -8.69 0.05 -2.71
C VAL A 329 -10.14 0.48 -2.85
N GLY A 330 -10.98 0.38 -1.82
CA GLY A 330 -12.43 0.62 -1.96
C GLY A 330 -13.02 1.64 -0.98
N PHE A 331 -12.21 2.24 -0.12
CA PHE A 331 -12.66 3.20 0.89
C PHE A 331 -13.18 4.52 0.31
N ILE A 332 -12.65 4.93 -0.82
CA ILE A 332 -12.92 6.24 -1.45
C ILE A 332 -14.27 6.36 -2.13
N GLY A 333 -15.02 5.26 -2.27
CA GLY A 333 -16.38 5.25 -2.76
C GLY A 333 -16.56 4.94 -4.25
N PRO A 334 -17.82 4.72 -4.68
CA PRO A 334 -18.16 4.24 -6.02
C PRO A 334 -17.90 5.26 -7.13
N GLU A 335 -17.75 6.53 -6.82
CA GLU A 335 -17.37 7.58 -7.78
C GLU A 335 -15.97 7.39 -8.35
N TYR A 336 -15.12 6.61 -7.68
CA TYR A 336 -13.76 6.29 -8.12
C TYR A 336 -13.62 4.85 -8.60
N LEU A 337 -14.10 3.87 -7.81
CA LEU A 337 -14.10 2.44 -8.09
C LEU A 337 -15.50 1.89 -7.79
N TYR A 338 -16.34 1.75 -8.82
CA TYR A 338 -17.77 1.54 -8.68
C TYR A 338 -18.15 0.12 -8.21
N ASP A 339 -17.42 -0.89 -8.67
CA ASP A 339 -17.74 -2.30 -8.47
C ASP A 339 -16.53 -3.14 -8.03
N GLY A 340 -16.79 -4.36 -7.57
CA GLY A 340 -15.77 -5.30 -7.13
C GLY A 340 -14.72 -5.60 -8.20
N LYS A 341 -15.10 -5.61 -9.48
CA LYS A 341 -14.14 -5.84 -10.58
C LYS A 341 -13.14 -4.70 -10.72
N GLN A 342 -13.58 -3.45 -10.60
CA GLN A 342 -12.69 -2.28 -10.60
C GLN A 342 -11.79 -2.29 -9.37
N ILE A 343 -12.32 -2.61 -8.18
CA ILE A 343 -11.56 -2.70 -6.93
C ILE A 343 -10.46 -3.76 -7.02
N ILE A 344 -10.81 -4.98 -7.48
CA ILE A 344 -9.83 -6.07 -7.66
C ILE A 344 -8.73 -5.65 -8.62
N ARG A 345 -9.09 -5.06 -9.75
CA ARG A 345 -8.11 -4.64 -10.76
C ARG A 345 -7.21 -3.54 -10.22
N ALA A 346 -7.75 -2.53 -9.56
CA ALA A 346 -7.00 -1.43 -8.98
C ALA A 346 -5.99 -1.94 -7.94
N GLY A 347 -6.43 -2.79 -7.01
CA GLY A 347 -5.54 -3.35 -6.00
C GLY A 347 -4.38 -4.15 -6.57
N LEU A 348 -4.63 -4.98 -7.60
CA LEU A 348 -3.58 -5.75 -8.25
C LEU A 348 -2.57 -4.86 -8.98
N GLU A 349 -3.01 -3.79 -9.63
CA GLU A 349 -2.12 -2.83 -10.30
C GLU A 349 -1.28 -2.04 -9.32
N ASP A 350 -1.88 -1.55 -8.23
CA ASP A 350 -1.18 -0.80 -7.19
C ASP A 350 -0.09 -1.66 -6.54
N HIS A 351 -0.46 -2.88 -6.17
CA HIS A 351 0.49 -3.84 -5.61
C HIS A 351 1.63 -4.15 -6.58
N PHE A 352 1.32 -4.42 -7.85
CA PHE A 352 2.31 -4.67 -8.88
C PHE A 352 3.27 -3.48 -9.05
N CYS A 353 2.73 -2.27 -9.21
CA CYS A 353 3.53 -1.07 -9.40
C CYS A 353 4.45 -0.80 -8.20
N GLY A 354 3.92 -0.87 -6.98
CA GLY A 354 4.71 -0.66 -5.77
C GLY A 354 5.80 -1.72 -5.59
N LYS A 355 5.49 -3.00 -5.80
CA LYS A 355 6.47 -4.10 -5.70
C LYS A 355 7.59 -3.97 -6.72
N LEU A 356 7.25 -3.62 -7.97
CA LEU A 356 8.24 -3.45 -9.03
C LEU A 356 9.13 -2.21 -8.81
N LEU A 357 8.62 -1.20 -8.11
CA LEU A 357 9.39 -0.04 -7.65
C LEU A 357 10.19 -0.29 -6.37
N GLY A 358 10.15 -1.50 -5.80
CA GLY A 358 10.92 -1.88 -4.62
C GLY A 358 10.28 -1.47 -3.28
N LEU A 359 8.95 -1.41 -3.20
CA LEU A 359 8.22 -1.02 -2.00
C LEU A 359 7.59 -2.21 -1.25
N PRO A 360 7.52 -2.15 0.09
CA PRO A 360 6.91 -3.15 0.96
C PRO A 360 5.38 -3.02 0.96
N MET A 361 4.74 -3.45 -0.13
CA MET A 361 3.31 -3.23 -0.37
C MET A 361 2.42 -4.11 0.51
N GLY A 362 1.54 -3.45 1.25
CA GLY A 362 0.35 -4.01 1.87
C GLY A 362 -0.92 -3.45 1.22
N CYS A 363 -2.06 -3.95 1.66
CA CYS A 363 -3.34 -3.50 1.17
C CYS A 363 -4.40 -3.47 2.28
N ASP A 364 -5.19 -2.42 2.29
CA ASP A 364 -6.50 -2.41 2.91
C ASP A 364 -7.51 -2.94 1.88
N ILE A 365 -7.85 -4.21 2.04
CA ILE A 365 -8.76 -4.94 1.15
C ILE A 365 -10.18 -4.60 1.60
N CYS A 366 -10.71 -3.49 1.11
CA CYS A 366 -11.91 -2.89 1.64
C CYS A 366 -12.90 -2.43 0.56
N TYR A 367 -14.12 -2.20 0.97
CA TYR A 367 -15.16 -1.55 0.18
C TYR A 367 -16.12 -0.78 1.09
N THR A 368 -16.84 0.17 0.51
CA THR A 368 -17.97 0.84 1.18
C THR A 368 -19.28 0.25 0.70
N ASN A 369 -20.32 0.29 1.54
CA ASN A 369 -21.65 -0.22 1.22
C ASN A 369 -22.34 0.47 0.03
N HIS A 370 -21.77 1.54 -0.50
CA HIS A 370 -22.27 2.27 -1.67
C HIS A 370 -21.75 1.73 -2.99
N ALA A 371 -20.66 0.94 -2.98
CA ALA A 371 -20.13 0.29 -4.17
C ALA A 371 -20.90 -0.98 -4.50
N GLU A 372 -20.97 -1.37 -5.78
CA GLU A 372 -21.44 -2.68 -6.20
C GLU A 372 -20.35 -3.75 -5.99
N ALA A 373 -20.02 -3.96 -4.72
CA ALA A 373 -19.04 -4.93 -4.25
C ALA A 373 -19.54 -5.60 -2.98
N ASP A 374 -19.05 -6.81 -2.74
CA ASP A 374 -19.37 -7.57 -1.53
C ASP A 374 -18.13 -8.28 -0.96
N GLN A 375 -18.33 -9.01 0.13
CA GLN A 375 -17.24 -9.75 0.78
C GLN A 375 -16.63 -10.82 -0.15
N ASN A 376 -17.38 -11.41 -1.08
CA ASN A 376 -16.83 -12.40 -2.00
C ASN A 376 -15.83 -11.78 -2.99
N ASP A 377 -16.05 -10.54 -3.42
CA ASP A 377 -15.07 -9.79 -4.23
C ASP A 377 -13.77 -9.57 -3.45
N MET A 378 -13.88 -9.24 -2.15
CA MET A 378 -12.72 -9.03 -1.29
C MET A 378 -11.98 -10.35 -1.01
N ASP A 379 -12.68 -11.46 -0.84
CA ASP A 379 -12.10 -12.80 -0.71
C ASP A 379 -11.29 -13.18 -1.96
N VAL A 380 -11.79 -12.84 -3.15
CA VAL A 380 -11.05 -13.03 -4.41
C VAL A 380 -9.79 -12.17 -4.43
N LEU A 381 -9.89 -10.89 -4.10
CA LEU A 381 -8.74 -9.98 -4.08
C LEU A 381 -7.68 -10.44 -3.07
N MET A 382 -8.10 -10.80 -1.86
CA MET A 382 -7.23 -11.32 -0.80
C MET A 382 -6.49 -12.59 -1.25
N THR A 383 -7.17 -13.51 -1.91
CA THR A 383 -6.59 -14.73 -2.48
C THR A 383 -5.57 -14.40 -3.57
N CYS A 384 -5.88 -13.48 -4.46
CA CYS A 384 -4.96 -13.00 -5.49
C CYS A 384 -3.71 -12.35 -4.88
N PHE A 385 -3.86 -11.52 -3.84
CA PHE A 385 -2.73 -10.89 -3.15
C PHE A 385 -1.85 -11.91 -2.43
N ALA A 386 -2.43 -12.92 -1.80
CA ALA A 386 -1.65 -14.00 -1.18
C ALA A 386 -0.76 -14.73 -2.21
N ALA A 387 -1.28 -14.95 -3.41
CA ALA A 387 -0.54 -15.52 -4.53
C ALA A 387 0.52 -14.54 -5.08
N ALA A 388 0.19 -13.25 -5.16
CA ALA A 388 1.09 -12.20 -5.64
C ALA A 388 2.23 -11.85 -4.66
N GLY A 389 2.21 -12.36 -3.43
CA GLY A 389 3.24 -12.11 -2.42
C GLY A 389 3.08 -10.78 -1.70
N LEU A 390 1.85 -10.45 -1.31
CA LEU A 390 1.55 -9.31 -0.43
C LEU A 390 2.44 -9.36 0.82
N THR A 391 2.97 -8.21 1.22
CA THR A 391 3.88 -8.12 2.37
C THR A 391 3.12 -8.16 3.69
N TYR A 392 2.02 -7.42 3.77
CA TYR A 392 1.13 -7.41 4.94
C TYR A 392 -0.31 -7.05 4.54
N GLN A 393 -1.25 -7.41 5.41
CA GLN A 393 -2.68 -7.19 5.25
C GLN A 393 -3.25 -6.48 6.47
N MET A 394 -4.30 -5.70 6.30
CA MET A 394 -5.09 -5.17 7.39
C MET A 394 -5.82 -6.28 8.13
N ALA A 395 -6.05 -6.09 9.43
CA ALA A 395 -6.88 -6.98 10.24
C ALA A 395 -7.59 -6.20 11.34
N ILE A 396 -8.91 -6.33 11.38
CA ILE A 396 -9.80 -5.71 12.36
C ILE A 396 -10.68 -6.75 13.05
N PRO A 397 -11.29 -6.43 14.17
CA PRO A 397 -12.31 -7.32 14.75
C PRO A 397 -13.56 -7.33 13.87
N GLY A 398 -13.99 -8.53 13.44
CA GLY A 398 -15.29 -8.74 12.80
C GLY A 398 -15.45 -8.33 11.33
N GLY A 399 -14.54 -7.54 10.76
CA GLY A 399 -14.60 -7.12 9.35
C GLY A 399 -15.32 -5.77 9.09
N ASP A 400 -16.00 -5.20 10.08
CA ASP A 400 -16.64 -3.87 10.02
C ASP A 400 -15.82 -2.87 10.83
N ASP A 401 -15.21 -1.87 10.17
CA ASP A 401 -14.58 -0.77 10.89
C ASP A 401 -15.64 0.29 11.29
N VAL A 402 -16.02 0.23 12.55
CA VAL A 402 -17.11 1.09 13.10
C VAL A 402 -16.71 2.56 13.23
N MET A 403 -15.41 2.89 13.19
CA MET A 403 -14.93 4.26 13.23
C MET A 403 -14.84 4.86 11.82
N LEU A 404 -14.28 4.11 10.85
CA LEU A 404 -14.13 4.56 9.47
C LEU A 404 -15.40 4.33 8.62
N GLY A 405 -16.28 3.41 9.04
CA GLY A 405 -17.56 3.16 8.36
C GLY A 405 -17.44 2.41 7.03
N TYR A 406 -16.55 1.42 6.96
CA TYR A 406 -16.33 0.58 5.77
C TYR A 406 -16.09 -0.88 6.17
N GLN A 407 -16.18 -1.80 5.21
CA GLN A 407 -15.84 -3.21 5.37
C GLN A 407 -14.41 -3.46 4.93
N THR A 408 -13.70 -4.28 5.69
CA THR A 408 -12.33 -4.73 5.37
C THR A 408 -12.11 -6.14 5.90
N THR A 409 -10.87 -6.60 5.92
CA THR A 409 -10.48 -7.94 6.35
C THR A 409 -10.40 -8.08 7.86
N SER A 410 -10.90 -9.21 8.37
CA SER A 410 -10.91 -9.56 9.78
C SER A 410 -9.67 -10.36 10.21
N TYR A 411 -9.55 -10.61 11.51
CA TYR A 411 -8.54 -11.54 12.05
C TYR A 411 -8.71 -12.96 11.49
N HIS A 412 -9.95 -13.38 11.20
CA HIS A 412 -10.23 -14.69 10.63
C HIS A 412 -9.78 -14.81 9.17
N ASP A 413 -9.93 -13.74 8.38
CA ASP A 413 -9.46 -13.70 6.99
C ASP A 413 -7.96 -13.88 6.90
N LEU A 414 -7.22 -13.28 7.84
CA LEU A 414 -5.78 -13.52 7.95
C LEU A 414 -5.46 -14.99 8.21
N GLN A 415 -6.18 -15.63 9.15
CA GLN A 415 -5.96 -17.06 9.45
C GLN A 415 -6.24 -17.92 8.21
N TYR A 416 -7.31 -17.61 7.47
CA TYR A 416 -7.61 -18.26 6.20
C TYR A 416 -6.40 -18.17 5.23
N VAL A 417 -5.90 -16.97 4.99
CA VAL A 417 -4.77 -16.76 4.06
C VAL A 417 -3.51 -17.49 4.53
N ARG A 418 -3.16 -17.37 5.80
CA ARG A 418 -1.98 -18.05 6.37
C ARG A 418 -2.11 -19.57 6.25
N GLN A 419 -3.28 -20.13 6.54
CA GLN A 419 -3.53 -21.56 6.45
C GLN A 419 -3.49 -22.09 5.01
N VAL A 420 -4.21 -21.44 4.10
CA VAL A 420 -4.34 -21.90 2.70
C VAL A 420 -3.01 -21.79 1.94
N PHE A 421 -2.26 -20.72 2.17
CA PHE A 421 -1.01 -20.45 1.45
C PHE A 421 0.25 -20.85 2.24
N GLY A 422 0.10 -21.47 3.42
CA GLY A 422 1.23 -21.87 4.25
C GLY A 422 2.10 -20.70 4.70
N LYS A 423 1.49 -19.52 4.92
CA LYS A 423 2.21 -18.31 5.34
C LYS A 423 2.34 -18.26 6.85
N ARG A 424 3.42 -17.64 7.32
CA ARG A 424 3.73 -17.46 8.74
C ARG A 424 3.90 -15.97 9.06
N PRO A 425 3.75 -15.53 10.31
CA PRO A 425 4.05 -14.15 10.71
C PRO A 425 5.54 -13.82 10.59
N ALA A 426 5.92 -12.56 10.89
CA ALA A 426 7.32 -12.18 11.00
C ALA A 426 8.07 -13.09 11.97
N PRO A 427 9.37 -13.43 11.72
CA PRO A 427 10.08 -14.44 12.55
C PRO A 427 10.14 -14.08 14.04
N GLU A 428 10.37 -12.82 14.36
CA GLU A 428 10.47 -12.33 15.73
C GLU A 428 9.12 -12.43 16.44
N PHE A 429 8.03 -12.10 15.73
CA PHE A 429 6.68 -12.22 16.26
C PHE A 429 6.23 -13.68 16.39
N GLU A 430 6.65 -14.54 15.47
CA GLU A 430 6.41 -15.97 15.56
C GLU A 430 7.06 -16.58 16.81
N ALA A 431 8.31 -16.23 17.10
CA ALA A 431 8.98 -16.63 18.32
C ALA A 431 8.24 -16.13 19.58
N TRP A 432 7.75 -14.90 19.54
CA TRP A 432 6.93 -14.34 20.62
C TRP A 432 5.60 -15.11 20.81
N LEU A 433 4.93 -15.51 19.72
CA LEU A 433 3.71 -16.33 19.81
C LEU A 433 3.98 -17.69 20.47
N GLU A 434 5.14 -18.30 20.21
CA GLU A 434 5.59 -19.54 20.85
C GLU A 434 5.86 -19.31 22.34
N ASP A 435 6.62 -18.26 22.70
CA ASP A 435 6.95 -17.92 24.09
C ASP A 435 5.71 -17.59 24.93
N MET A 436 4.68 -17.06 24.29
CA MET A 436 3.39 -16.72 24.91
C MET A 436 2.41 -17.91 24.91
N ASP A 437 2.79 -19.10 24.45
CA ASP A 437 1.91 -20.28 24.32
C ASP A 437 0.66 -20.02 23.43
N LEU A 438 0.73 -19.06 22.50
CA LEU A 438 -0.38 -18.73 21.59
C LEU A 438 -0.48 -19.65 20.39
N VAL A 439 0.56 -20.41 20.09
CA VAL A 439 0.60 -21.38 18.99
C VAL A 439 1.08 -22.76 19.49
N ASP A 440 0.59 -23.81 18.84
CA ASP A 440 1.03 -25.18 19.09
C ASP A 440 2.33 -25.51 18.33
N VAL A 441 2.87 -26.70 18.55
CA VAL A 441 4.07 -27.22 17.86
C VAL A 441 3.96 -27.29 16.34
N ARG A 442 2.76 -27.13 15.80
CA ARG A 442 2.47 -27.06 14.35
C ARG A 442 2.19 -25.64 13.89
N GLN A 443 2.47 -24.65 14.74
CA GLN A 443 2.24 -23.23 14.47
C GLN A 443 0.76 -22.88 14.22
N ARG A 444 -0.17 -23.58 14.87
CA ARG A 444 -1.60 -23.30 14.83
C ARG A 444 -1.98 -22.60 16.13
N LEU A 445 -2.83 -21.58 16.01
CA LEU A 445 -3.36 -20.87 17.17
C LEU A 445 -4.01 -21.83 18.17
N VAL A 446 -3.68 -21.63 19.44
CA VAL A 446 -4.26 -22.36 20.56
C VAL A 446 -5.48 -21.61 21.08
N ASN A 447 -6.61 -22.30 21.20
CA ASN A 447 -7.79 -21.69 21.78
C ASN A 447 -7.69 -21.68 23.31
N HIS A 448 -7.43 -20.53 23.89
CA HIS A 448 -7.37 -20.33 25.32
C HIS A 448 -8.78 -20.11 25.91
N THR A 449 -9.60 -21.15 25.99
CA THR A 449 -10.89 -21.11 26.72
C THR A 449 -10.64 -21.21 28.21
N GLY A 450 -10.97 -20.21 28.98
CA GLY A 450 -11.00 -20.33 30.45
C GLY A 450 -10.24 -19.26 31.24
N GLY A 451 -9.58 -18.30 30.59
CA GLY A 451 -9.07 -17.10 31.28
C GLY A 451 -7.78 -17.26 32.05
N GLN A 452 -6.98 -18.31 31.79
CA GLN A 452 -5.65 -18.50 32.42
C GLN A 452 -4.53 -17.80 31.66
N HIS A 453 -4.75 -17.37 30.41
CA HIS A 453 -3.73 -16.67 29.62
C HIS A 453 -3.58 -15.21 30.09
N ALA A 454 -2.35 -14.69 30.17
CA ALA A 454 -2.05 -13.34 30.68
C ALA A 454 -2.77 -12.22 29.90
N LEU A 455 -2.86 -12.32 28.56
CA LEU A 455 -3.59 -11.37 27.73
C LEU A 455 -5.10 -11.37 28.01
N ILE A 456 -5.70 -12.56 28.20
CA ILE A 456 -7.13 -12.70 28.54
C ILE A 456 -7.40 -12.16 29.93
N GLY A 457 -6.53 -12.42 30.90
CA GLY A 457 -6.64 -11.87 32.25
C GLY A 457 -6.71 -10.35 32.26
N TYR A 458 -5.79 -9.70 31.54
CA TYR A 458 -5.76 -8.25 31.43
C TYR A 458 -6.97 -7.69 30.63
N GLN A 459 -7.37 -8.36 29.56
CA GLN A 459 -8.56 -7.96 28.79
C GLN A 459 -9.83 -7.93 29.68
N ARG A 460 -9.99 -8.90 30.58
CA ARG A 460 -11.12 -8.93 31.54
C ARG A 460 -11.06 -7.84 32.61
N GLU A 461 -9.87 -7.36 32.95
CA GLU A 461 -9.72 -6.21 33.86
C GLU A 461 -10.16 -4.90 33.20
N LEU A 462 -10.03 -4.79 31.85
CA LEU A 462 -10.40 -3.61 31.09
C LEU A 462 -11.91 -3.50 30.85
N ILE A 463 -12.56 -4.65 30.64
CA ILE A 463 -14.00 -4.74 30.34
C ILE A 463 -14.65 -5.51 31.53
N PRO A 464 -15.25 -4.81 32.49
CA PRO A 464 -15.88 -5.40 33.66
C PRO A 464 -17.12 -6.24 33.32
#